data_b958289b90ac6e4985d25f4e33e8807b
#
_entry.id   b958289b90ac6e4985d25f4e33e8807b
#
_cell.length_a   1.000
_cell.length_b   1.000
_cell.length_c   1.000
_cell.angle_alpha   90.00
_cell.angle_beta   90.00
_cell.angle_gamma   90.00
#
_symmetry.space_group_name_H-M   'P 1'
#
loop_
_entity.id
_entity.type
_entity.pdbx_description
1 polymer ?
#
loop_
_entity_poly.entity_id
_entity_poly.type
_entity_poly.pdbx_seq_one_letter_code
_entity_poly.pdbx_strand_id
1 'polypeptide(L)'
;MLKGTFPVEKFKQLSTPFYYYDVKLLQDTLDVVKTESGKYGYHVHYAVKANANPRILSIIAANGLGADCVSGGEVQAALDAGFPADKIVFAGVGKADWEINLGLDNDIFCFNVESAVELEIINELAATKNKVASIALRINPEVDAHTHAKITTGMKENKFGINLSQLGGVLDKLKEMKNVKLIGIHSHIGSQITDMSSFRNLVIRFNEIQEELEAHGVTVENLNFGGGLGIDY
;
A
#
# COMPACT_ATOMS: atom_id res chain seq x y z
N MET A 1 21.03 -19.67 -1.05
CA MET A 1 22.36 -19.11 -0.64
C MET A 1 22.13 -17.75 -0.04
N LEU A 2 22.56 -17.50 1.21
CA LEU A 2 22.43 -16.19 1.85
C LEU A 2 23.19 -15.14 1.03
N LYS A 3 22.49 -14.04 0.68
CA LYS A 3 23.11 -12.91 -0.03
C LYS A 3 23.64 -11.91 0.99
N GLY A 4 24.69 -11.17 0.64
CA GLY A 4 25.27 -10.11 1.45
C GLY A 4 26.61 -10.46 2.06
N THR A 5 27.17 -9.51 2.78
CA THR A 5 28.49 -9.61 3.43
C THR A 5 28.31 -9.74 4.94
N PHE A 6 28.87 -10.80 5.52
CA PHE A 6 28.74 -11.09 6.96
C PHE A 6 30.11 -10.95 7.65
N PRO A 7 30.39 -9.82 8.32
CA PRO A 7 31.67 -9.58 9.02
C PRO A 7 31.72 -10.34 10.36
N VAL A 8 31.83 -11.66 10.30
CA VAL A 8 31.71 -12.57 11.44
C VAL A 8 32.69 -12.21 12.56
N GLU A 9 33.92 -11.79 12.25
CA GLU A 9 34.90 -11.40 13.26
C GLU A 9 34.48 -10.16 14.05
N LYS A 10 33.75 -9.23 13.42
CA LYS A 10 33.17 -8.10 14.14
C LYS A 10 31.99 -8.53 15.01
N PHE A 11 31.20 -9.51 14.55
CA PHE A 11 30.05 -10.02 15.32
C PHE A 11 30.47 -10.66 16.64
N LYS A 12 31.63 -11.32 16.67
CA LYS A 12 32.19 -11.90 17.90
C LYS A 12 32.49 -10.88 19.00
N GLN A 13 32.60 -9.61 18.66
CA GLN A 13 32.87 -8.50 19.58
C GLN A 13 31.60 -7.82 20.09
N LEU A 14 30.44 -8.22 19.62
CA LEU A 14 29.13 -7.65 19.99
C LEU A 14 28.42 -8.54 20.99
N SER A 15 27.70 -7.90 21.91
CA SER A 15 26.78 -8.62 22.79
C SER A 15 25.57 -9.11 21.99
N THR A 16 25.17 -10.36 22.22
CA THR A 16 23.97 -10.95 21.62
C THR A 16 22.77 -10.82 22.55
N PRO A 17 21.51 -10.72 22.01
CA PRO A 17 21.16 -10.72 20.58
C PRO A 17 21.31 -9.33 19.93
N PHE A 18 21.57 -9.30 18.62
CA PHE A 18 21.57 -8.07 17.83
C PHE A 18 21.03 -8.33 16.42
N TYR A 19 20.53 -7.29 15.75
CA TYR A 19 20.18 -7.30 14.33
C TYR A 19 21.33 -6.71 13.50
N TYR A 20 21.62 -7.35 12.38
CA TYR A 20 22.58 -6.88 11.39
C TYR A 20 21.85 -6.59 10.08
N TYR A 21 22.12 -5.43 9.51
CA TYR A 21 21.63 -5.03 8.21
C TYR A 21 22.80 -4.77 7.26
N ASP A 22 22.81 -5.46 6.12
CA ASP A 22 23.76 -5.16 5.04
C ASP A 22 23.21 -4.00 4.21
N VAL A 23 23.68 -2.79 4.51
CA VAL A 23 23.23 -1.55 3.82
C VAL A 23 23.63 -1.55 2.35
N LYS A 24 24.75 -2.19 1.98
CA LYS A 24 25.13 -2.30 0.57
C LYS A 24 24.14 -3.14 -0.21
N LEU A 25 23.78 -4.30 0.32
CA LEU A 25 22.76 -5.17 -0.31
C LEU A 25 21.41 -4.47 -0.41
N LEU A 26 21.01 -3.72 0.61
CA LEU A 26 19.80 -2.91 0.57
C LEU A 26 19.88 -1.89 -0.57
N GLN A 27 20.97 -1.15 -0.69
CA GLN A 27 21.17 -0.15 -1.75
C GLN A 27 21.16 -0.79 -3.14
N ASP A 28 21.89 -1.88 -3.32
CA ASP A 28 21.90 -2.62 -4.60
C ASP A 28 20.47 -3.08 -4.99
N THR A 29 19.67 -3.52 -4.02
CA THR A 29 18.27 -3.91 -4.23
C THR A 29 17.40 -2.71 -4.63
N LEU A 30 17.55 -1.57 -3.95
CA LEU A 30 16.82 -0.35 -4.25
C LEU A 30 17.16 0.17 -5.67
N ASP A 31 18.41 0.08 -6.08
CA ASP A 31 18.85 0.48 -7.41
C ASP A 31 18.22 -0.40 -8.51
N VAL A 32 18.11 -1.71 -8.27
CA VAL A 32 17.39 -2.62 -9.18
C VAL A 32 15.91 -2.25 -9.24
N VAL A 33 15.25 -2.07 -8.08
CA VAL A 33 13.83 -1.69 -8.03
C VAL A 33 13.58 -0.40 -8.81
N LYS A 34 14.38 0.63 -8.60
CA LYS A 34 14.25 1.91 -9.31
C LYS A 34 14.47 1.77 -10.81
N THR A 35 15.48 1.00 -11.21
CA THR A 35 15.80 0.77 -12.62
C THR A 35 14.67 0.04 -13.33
N GLU A 36 14.15 -1.03 -12.73
CA GLU A 36 13.11 -1.84 -13.35
C GLU A 36 11.76 -1.11 -13.37
N SER A 37 11.34 -0.49 -12.25
CA SER A 37 10.09 0.26 -12.18
C SER A 37 10.10 1.50 -13.10
N GLY A 38 11.24 2.18 -13.19
CA GLY A 38 11.42 3.37 -14.02
C GLY A 38 11.22 3.12 -15.51
N LYS A 39 11.47 1.90 -16.01
CA LYS A 39 11.21 1.53 -17.41
C LYS A 39 9.75 1.68 -17.83
N TYR A 40 8.84 1.59 -16.86
CA TYR A 40 7.39 1.60 -17.08
C TYR A 40 6.70 2.79 -16.39
N GLY A 41 7.46 3.67 -15.76
CA GLY A 41 6.91 4.79 -15.01
C GLY A 41 6.18 4.37 -13.72
N TYR A 42 6.49 3.22 -13.16
CA TYR A 42 5.84 2.75 -11.92
C TYR A 42 6.37 3.46 -10.69
N HIS A 43 5.46 3.82 -9.80
CA HIS A 43 5.76 4.34 -8.48
C HIS A 43 5.76 3.18 -7.46
N VAL A 44 6.90 2.99 -6.80
CA VAL A 44 7.05 1.91 -5.81
C VAL A 44 6.95 2.49 -4.42
N HIS A 45 6.09 1.87 -3.58
CA HIS A 45 5.92 2.21 -2.17
C HIS A 45 6.44 1.06 -1.31
N TYR A 46 7.27 1.39 -0.33
CA TYR A 46 7.79 0.41 0.62
C TYR A 46 6.76 0.13 1.71
N ALA A 47 6.43 -1.14 1.92
CA ALA A 47 5.54 -1.56 3.01
C ALA A 47 6.25 -1.43 4.36
N VAL A 48 5.94 -0.37 5.12
CA VAL A 48 6.61 -0.02 6.39
C VAL A 48 6.52 -1.14 7.42
N LYS A 49 5.44 -1.90 7.44
CA LYS A 49 5.25 -3.08 8.30
C LYS A 49 6.36 -4.13 8.18
N ALA A 50 7.07 -4.18 7.07
CA ALA A 50 8.18 -5.14 6.89
C ALA A 50 9.36 -4.82 7.81
N ASN A 51 9.72 -3.54 7.95
CA ASN A 51 10.73 -3.07 8.88
C ASN A 51 10.63 -1.54 9.06
N ALA A 52 10.19 -1.11 10.23
CA ALA A 52 10.05 0.30 10.59
C ALA A 52 11.32 0.89 11.25
N ASN A 53 12.49 0.25 11.13
CA ASN A 53 13.72 0.81 11.68
C ASN A 53 14.02 2.18 11.03
N PRO A 54 14.21 3.27 11.82
CA PRO A 54 14.35 4.62 11.27
C PRO A 54 15.48 4.79 10.26
N ARG A 55 16.61 4.10 10.47
CA ARG A 55 17.76 4.16 9.53
C ARG A 55 17.45 3.47 8.21
N ILE A 56 16.71 2.35 8.25
CA ILE A 56 16.26 1.65 7.03
C ILE A 56 15.26 2.52 6.28
N LEU A 57 14.28 3.07 6.98
CA LEU A 57 13.29 3.97 6.38
C LEU A 57 13.94 5.19 5.73
N SER A 58 14.90 5.84 6.42
CA SER A 58 15.60 7.00 5.86
C SER A 58 16.41 6.67 4.60
N ILE A 59 17.01 5.48 4.53
CA ILE A 59 17.71 5.02 3.32
C ILE A 59 16.71 4.84 2.16
N ILE A 60 15.56 4.24 2.42
CA ILE A 60 14.52 4.00 1.41
C ILE A 60 13.91 5.34 0.94
N ALA A 61 13.59 6.24 1.86
CA ALA A 61 13.11 7.58 1.54
C ALA A 61 14.10 8.37 0.67
N ALA A 62 15.40 8.36 1.03
CA ALA A 62 16.45 9.00 0.26
C ALA A 62 16.61 8.43 -1.16
N ASN A 63 16.18 7.20 -1.39
CA ASN A 63 16.14 6.59 -2.71
C ASN A 63 14.88 6.95 -3.53
N GLY A 64 13.98 7.75 -2.97
CA GLY A 64 12.84 8.33 -3.66
C GLY A 64 11.60 7.43 -3.77
N LEU A 65 11.58 6.27 -3.08
CA LEU A 65 10.39 5.44 -2.97
C LEU A 65 9.33 6.13 -2.10
N GLY A 66 8.07 5.72 -2.27
CA GLY A 66 6.98 6.07 -1.35
C GLY A 66 6.90 5.11 -0.16
N ALA A 67 5.99 5.39 0.76
CA ALA A 67 5.68 4.54 1.90
C ALA A 67 4.24 4.00 1.81
N ASP A 68 4.07 2.70 2.05
CA ASP A 68 2.78 2.04 2.25
C ASP A 68 2.63 1.71 3.74
N CYS A 69 1.71 2.41 4.40
CA CYS A 69 1.50 2.39 5.83
C CYS A 69 0.16 1.71 6.17
N VAL A 70 0.11 0.99 7.29
CA VAL A 70 -1.10 0.30 7.75
C VAL A 70 -1.52 0.72 9.17
N SER A 71 -0.90 1.75 9.71
CA SER A 71 -1.28 2.40 10.98
C SER A 71 -0.78 3.84 11.02
N GLY A 72 -1.39 4.66 11.88
CA GLY A 72 -0.92 6.04 12.12
C GLY A 72 0.51 6.09 12.66
N GLY A 73 0.93 5.10 13.45
CA GLY A 73 2.32 4.98 13.90
C GLY A 73 3.30 4.78 12.74
N GLU A 74 2.92 4.01 11.71
CA GLU A 74 3.74 3.85 10.51
C GLU A 74 3.75 5.12 9.64
N VAL A 75 2.62 5.83 9.54
CA VAL A 75 2.55 7.14 8.87
C VAL A 75 3.51 8.13 9.54
N GLN A 76 3.48 8.22 10.87
CA GLN A 76 4.38 9.07 11.62
C GLN A 76 5.85 8.66 11.42
N ALA A 77 6.15 7.37 11.49
CA ALA A 77 7.51 6.87 11.28
C ALA A 77 8.02 7.15 9.85
N ALA A 78 7.16 7.10 8.85
CA ALA A 78 7.50 7.45 7.48
C ALA A 78 7.80 8.95 7.34
N LEU A 79 6.97 9.82 7.92
CA LEU A 79 7.20 11.27 7.95
C LEU A 79 8.51 11.61 8.65
N ASP A 80 8.76 11.03 9.83
CA ASP A 80 9.98 11.25 10.63
C ASP A 80 11.24 10.78 9.88
N ALA A 81 11.11 9.73 9.06
CA ALA A 81 12.21 9.20 8.25
C ALA A 81 12.47 10.00 6.96
N GLY A 82 11.64 10.99 6.64
CA GLY A 82 11.81 11.89 5.50
C GLY A 82 11.12 11.45 4.21
N PHE A 83 10.14 10.54 4.28
CA PHE A 83 9.27 10.32 3.13
C PHE A 83 8.42 11.56 2.86
N PRO A 84 8.35 12.06 1.60
CA PRO A 84 7.43 13.11 1.23
C PRO A 84 5.98 12.66 1.49
N ALA A 85 5.15 13.52 2.08
CA ALA A 85 3.77 13.18 2.42
C ALA A 85 2.95 12.79 1.16
N ASP A 86 3.20 13.45 0.04
CA ASP A 86 2.62 13.16 -1.27
C ASP A 86 3.09 11.82 -1.89
N LYS A 87 3.88 11.04 -1.16
CA LYS A 87 4.31 9.67 -1.48
C LYS A 87 3.95 8.68 -0.37
N ILE A 88 3.06 9.04 0.54
CA ILE A 88 2.58 8.14 1.60
C ILE A 88 1.16 7.69 1.26
N VAL A 89 0.94 6.37 1.21
CA VAL A 89 -0.39 5.77 1.14
C VAL A 89 -0.72 5.10 2.48
N PHE A 90 -1.98 5.19 2.89
CA PHE A 90 -2.42 4.65 4.15
C PHE A 90 -3.55 3.64 3.95
N ALA A 91 -3.25 2.36 4.12
CA ALA A 91 -4.15 1.22 4.07
C ALA A 91 -4.52 0.73 5.49
N GLY A 92 -5.31 -0.34 5.59
CA GLY A 92 -5.69 -0.98 6.85
C GLY A 92 -7.16 -0.80 7.20
N VAL A 93 -7.76 -1.88 7.73
CA VAL A 93 -9.21 -2.02 7.98
C VAL A 93 -9.71 -1.35 9.26
N GLY A 94 -8.83 -0.83 10.08
CA GLY A 94 -9.18 -0.31 11.42
C GLY A 94 -8.57 1.07 11.68
N LYS A 95 -8.58 1.96 10.70
CA LYS A 95 -8.10 3.34 10.90
C LYS A 95 -8.96 4.05 11.93
N ALA A 96 -8.35 4.50 13.02
CA ALA A 96 -9.00 5.33 14.02
C ALA A 96 -9.04 6.80 13.57
N ASP A 97 -9.95 7.59 14.14
CA ASP A 97 -10.12 9.00 13.80
C ASP A 97 -8.83 9.81 13.91
N TRP A 98 -8.01 9.55 14.93
CA TRP A 98 -6.74 10.25 15.12
C TRP A 98 -5.72 9.91 14.00
N GLU A 99 -5.75 8.68 13.48
CA GLU A 99 -4.87 8.23 12.40
C GLU A 99 -5.29 8.86 11.07
N ILE A 100 -6.59 8.91 10.81
CA ILE A 100 -7.15 9.61 9.64
C ILE A 100 -6.80 11.09 9.73
N ASN A 101 -6.99 11.71 10.91
CA ASN A 101 -6.62 13.09 11.13
C ASN A 101 -5.13 13.36 10.92
N LEU A 102 -4.25 12.45 11.35
CA LEU A 102 -2.81 12.57 11.08
C LEU A 102 -2.51 12.58 9.58
N GLY A 103 -3.14 11.71 8.81
CA GLY A 103 -2.99 11.68 7.35
C GLY A 103 -3.53 12.95 6.69
N LEU A 104 -4.71 13.43 7.13
CA LEU A 104 -5.30 14.68 6.64
C LEU A 104 -4.44 15.90 6.97
N ASP A 105 -3.88 15.99 8.17
CA ASP A 105 -3.07 17.13 8.61
C ASP A 105 -1.76 17.24 7.83
N ASN A 106 -1.23 16.12 7.39
CA ASN A 106 0.01 16.05 6.62
C ASN A 106 -0.20 15.98 5.10
N ASP A 107 -1.45 16.02 4.61
CA ASP A 107 -1.78 15.95 3.19
C ASP A 107 -1.11 14.73 2.49
N ILE A 108 -1.26 13.53 3.08
CA ILE A 108 -0.72 12.31 2.50
C ILE A 108 -1.31 12.05 1.11
N PHE A 109 -0.58 11.31 0.28
CA PHE A 109 -0.97 11.05 -1.10
C PHE A 109 -2.37 10.43 -1.21
N CYS A 110 -2.67 9.39 -0.38
CA CYS A 110 -3.91 8.65 -0.55
C CYS A 110 -4.27 7.80 0.67
N PHE A 111 -5.55 7.76 1.01
CA PHE A 111 -6.12 6.73 1.87
C PHE A 111 -6.65 5.57 1.02
N ASN A 112 -6.17 4.36 1.25
CA ASN A 112 -6.76 3.14 0.68
C ASN A 112 -7.96 2.74 1.54
N VAL A 113 -9.16 2.98 1.04
CA VAL A 113 -10.43 2.82 1.75
C VAL A 113 -10.91 1.38 1.65
N GLU A 114 -11.22 0.78 2.78
CA GLU A 114 -11.54 -0.65 2.90
C GLU A 114 -13.06 -0.93 2.99
N SER A 115 -13.88 0.10 3.26
CA SER A 115 -15.32 -0.03 3.41
C SER A 115 -16.08 1.28 3.18
N ALA A 116 -17.40 1.17 2.93
CA ALA A 116 -18.27 2.34 2.79
C ALA A 116 -18.37 3.17 4.09
N VAL A 117 -18.31 2.53 5.25
CA VAL A 117 -18.33 3.22 6.56
C VAL A 117 -17.06 4.05 6.76
N GLU A 118 -15.91 3.49 6.43
CA GLU A 118 -14.62 4.23 6.49
C GLU A 118 -14.64 5.44 5.55
N LEU A 119 -15.19 5.27 4.34
CA LEU A 119 -15.36 6.35 3.38
C LEU A 119 -16.17 7.53 3.97
N GLU A 120 -17.28 7.22 4.63
CA GLU A 120 -18.13 8.21 5.32
C GLU A 120 -17.34 8.95 6.41
N ILE A 121 -16.62 8.21 7.26
CA ILE A 121 -15.80 8.80 8.35
C ILE A 121 -14.69 9.69 7.79
N ILE A 122 -13.99 9.27 6.74
CA ILE A 122 -12.94 10.11 6.11
C ILE A 122 -13.55 11.40 5.56
N ASN A 123 -14.72 11.32 4.89
CA ASN A 123 -15.41 12.49 4.37
C ASN A 123 -15.81 13.46 5.50
N GLU A 124 -16.36 12.96 6.60
CA GLU A 124 -16.73 13.78 7.76
C GLU A 124 -15.52 14.46 8.42
N LEU A 125 -14.45 13.71 8.68
CA LEU A 125 -13.25 14.25 9.31
C LEU A 125 -12.56 15.28 8.39
N ALA A 126 -12.49 15.03 7.10
CA ALA A 126 -11.96 15.98 6.12
C ALA A 126 -12.81 17.26 6.07
N ALA A 127 -14.14 17.15 6.16
CA ALA A 127 -15.05 18.30 6.22
C ALA A 127 -14.77 19.19 7.44
N THR A 128 -14.53 18.61 8.62
CA THR A 128 -14.19 19.38 9.83
C THR A 128 -12.92 20.21 9.69
N LYS A 129 -12.03 19.80 8.79
CA LYS A 129 -10.74 20.47 8.50
C LYS A 129 -10.77 21.34 7.26
N ASN A 130 -11.93 21.43 6.56
CA ASN A 130 -12.06 22.10 5.26
C ASN A 130 -11.06 21.55 4.22
N LYS A 131 -10.81 20.24 4.26
CA LYS A 131 -9.94 19.51 3.33
C LYS A 131 -10.73 18.58 2.41
N VAL A 132 -10.08 18.13 1.35
CA VAL A 132 -10.55 17.06 0.48
C VAL A 132 -9.51 15.96 0.53
N ALA A 133 -9.89 14.81 1.07
CA ALA A 133 -9.02 13.64 1.16
C ALA A 133 -8.93 12.94 -0.21
N SER A 134 -7.73 12.68 -0.68
CA SER A 134 -7.50 11.76 -1.81
C SER A 134 -7.67 10.32 -1.34
N ILE A 135 -8.49 9.55 -2.04
CA ILE A 135 -8.79 8.16 -1.69
C ILE A 135 -8.59 7.22 -2.88
N ALA A 136 -8.24 5.97 -2.59
CA ALA A 136 -8.38 4.85 -3.51
C ALA A 136 -9.29 3.79 -2.87
N LEU A 137 -10.23 3.24 -3.63
CA LEU A 137 -11.07 2.16 -3.14
C LEU A 137 -10.28 0.85 -3.18
N ARG A 138 -10.13 0.19 -2.03
CA ARG A 138 -9.61 -1.17 -2.03
C ARG A 138 -10.72 -2.13 -2.41
N ILE A 139 -10.57 -2.75 -3.56
CA ILE A 139 -11.54 -3.67 -4.14
C ILE A 139 -11.01 -5.10 -4.00
N ASN A 140 -11.88 -6.01 -3.55
CA ASN A 140 -11.61 -7.43 -3.62
C ASN A 140 -11.77 -7.90 -5.08
N PRO A 141 -10.67 -8.26 -5.78
CA PRO A 141 -10.71 -8.54 -7.20
C PRO A 141 -11.24 -9.95 -7.51
N GLU A 142 -11.53 -10.76 -6.50
CA GLU A 142 -11.96 -12.16 -6.65
C GLU A 142 -10.97 -13.02 -7.47
N VAL A 143 -9.68 -12.75 -7.32
CA VAL A 143 -8.58 -13.49 -7.97
C VAL A 143 -7.99 -14.49 -7.00
N ASP A 144 -7.86 -15.74 -7.40
CA ASP A 144 -7.15 -16.77 -6.62
C ASP A 144 -5.63 -16.58 -6.76
N ALA A 145 -4.97 -16.39 -5.63
CA ALA A 145 -3.52 -16.23 -5.57
C ALA A 145 -2.77 -17.57 -5.42
N HIS A 146 -3.48 -18.70 -5.39
CA HIS A 146 -2.92 -20.05 -5.16
C HIS A 146 -1.99 -20.14 -3.95
N THR A 147 -2.28 -19.34 -2.90
CA THR A 147 -1.50 -19.28 -1.65
C THR A 147 -2.16 -20.13 -0.58
N HIS A 148 -1.46 -20.37 0.55
CA HIS A 148 -2.05 -21.04 1.71
C HIS A 148 -3.34 -20.32 2.13
N ALA A 149 -4.41 -21.09 2.42
CA ALA A 149 -5.75 -20.59 2.77
C ALA A 149 -5.78 -19.51 3.88
N LYS A 150 -4.75 -19.46 4.74
CA LYS A 150 -4.61 -18.46 5.81
C LYS A 150 -4.05 -17.10 5.35
N ILE A 151 -3.46 -17.02 4.16
CA ILE A 151 -2.82 -15.81 3.62
C ILE A 151 -3.44 -15.34 2.30
N THR A 152 -4.42 -16.05 1.79
CA THR A 152 -5.17 -15.66 0.59
C THR A 152 -6.10 -14.49 0.92
N THR A 153 -5.96 -13.38 0.20
CA THR A 153 -6.79 -12.16 0.38
C THR A 153 -7.65 -11.83 -0.83
N GLY A 154 -7.55 -12.59 -1.91
CA GLY A 154 -8.20 -12.32 -3.20
C GLY A 154 -9.47 -13.11 -3.51
N MET A 155 -9.94 -13.99 -2.62
CA MET A 155 -11.15 -14.79 -2.83
C MET A 155 -12.41 -14.06 -2.34
N LYS A 156 -13.59 -14.48 -2.83
CA LYS A 156 -14.91 -13.87 -2.55
C LYS A 156 -15.26 -13.78 -1.06
N GLU A 157 -14.68 -14.63 -0.23
CA GLU A 157 -14.89 -14.69 1.21
C GLU A 157 -13.83 -13.91 2.01
N ASN A 158 -13.00 -13.11 1.34
CA ASN A 158 -11.90 -12.42 2.00
C ASN A 158 -12.37 -11.23 2.84
N LYS A 159 -11.67 -11.09 3.97
CA LYS A 159 -12.02 -10.21 5.09
C LYS A 159 -11.80 -8.72 4.81
N PHE A 160 -11.17 -8.34 3.70
CA PHE A 160 -10.68 -6.98 3.46
C PHE A 160 -11.11 -6.44 2.10
N GLY A 161 -11.43 -5.15 2.09
CA GLY A 161 -11.81 -4.43 0.89
C GLY A 161 -13.31 -4.53 0.55
N ILE A 162 -13.70 -3.76 -0.42
CA ILE A 162 -15.06 -3.64 -0.95
C ILE A 162 -15.27 -4.78 -1.96
N ASN A 163 -16.33 -5.56 -1.80
CA ASN A 163 -16.68 -6.57 -2.79
C ASN A 163 -17.26 -5.91 -4.05
N LEU A 164 -17.04 -6.52 -5.19
CA LEU A 164 -17.56 -6.00 -6.46
C LEU A 164 -19.08 -5.79 -6.45
N SER A 165 -19.82 -6.69 -5.82
CA SER A 165 -21.28 -6.54 -5.67
C SER A 165 -21.72 -5.29 -4.88
N GLN A 166 -20.81 -4.67 -4.13
CA GLN A 166 -21.07 -3.46 -3.34
C GLN A 166 -20.56 -2.19 -4.03
N LEU A 167 -19.75 -2.34 -5.08
CA LEU A 167 -19.06 -1.22 -5.73
C LEU A 167 -20.02 -0.14 -6.22
N GLY A 168 -21.08 -0.51 -6.94
CA GLY A 168 -22.06 0.44 -7.43
C GLY A 168 -22.68 1.30 -6.33
N GLY A 169 -23.08 0.68 -5.19
CA GLY A 169 -23.61 1.42 -4.04
C GLY A 169 -22.59 2.35 -3.38
N VAL A 170 -21.30 1.98 -3.37
CA VAL A 170 -20.22 2.85 -2.86
C VAL A 170 -20.01 4.04 -3.80
N LEU A 171 -20.04 3.82 -5.12
CA LEU A 171 -19.89 4.89 -6.11
C LEU A 171 -21.05 5.88 -6.06
N ASP A 172 -22.28 5.42 -5.82
CA ASP A 172 -23.43 6.29 -5.66
C ASP A 172 -23.31 7.18 -4.41
N LYS A 173 -22.89 6.63 -3.28
CA LYS A 173 -22.57 7.41 -2.06
C LYS A 173 -21.47 8.45 -2.32
N LEU A 174 -20.46 8.07 -3.07
CA LEU A 174 -19.30 8.93 -3.35
C LEU A 174 -19.70 10.20 -4.12
N LYS A 175 -20.72 10.12 -4.99
CA LYS A 175 -21.27 11.29 -5.73
C LYS A 175 -21.84 12.38 -4.82
N GLU A 176 -22.29 12.01 -3.62
CA GLU A 176 -22.85 12.94 -2.63
C GLU A 176 -21.78 13.55 -1.70
N MET A 177 -20.58 13.00 -1.68
CA MET A 177 -19.49 13.40 -0.79
C MET A 177 -18.63 14.50 -1.41
N LYS A 178 -18.39 15.56 -0.65
CA LYS A 178 -17.67 16.76 -1.13
C LYS A 178 -16.24 16.84 -0.62
N ASN A 179 -15.91 16.06 0.40
CA ASN A 179 -14.63 16.14 1.11
C ASN A 179 -13.74 14.91 0.88
N VAL A 180 -14.08 14.12 -0.14
CA VAL A 180 -13.23 13.04 -0.65
C VAL A 180 -13.13 13.14 -2.17
N LYS A 181 -11.97 12.78 -2.71
CA LYS A 181 -11.71 12.66 -4.15
C LYS A 181 -11.21 11.25 -4.45
N LEU A 182 -11.96 10.50 -5.24
CA LEU A 182 -11.49 9.20 -5.73
C LEU A 182 -10.40 9.44 -6.79
N ILE A 183 -9.17 9.01 -6.50
CA ILE A 183 -8.03 9.12 -7.41
C ILE A 183 -7.56 7.77 -7.93
N GLY A 184 -8.00 6.66 -7.34
CA GLY A 184 -7.49 5.35 -7.73
C GLY A 184 -8.29 4.18 -7.19
N ILE A 185 -7.86 3.00 -7.62
CA ILE A 185 -8.28 1.72 -7.05
C ILE A 185 -7.05 0.96 -6.56
N HIS A 186 -7.25 0.17 -5.52
CA HIS A 186 -6.23 -0.65 -4.89
C HIS A 186 -6.74 -2.09 -4.74
N SER A 187 -5.86 -3.06 -4.86
CA SER A 187 -6.12 -4.45 -4.48
C SER A 187 -4.85 -5.08 -3.91
N HIS A 188 -5.04 -6.09 -3.06
CA HIS A 188 -3.94 -6.89 -2.52
C HIS A 188 -4.39 -8.34 -2.44
N ILE A 189 -3.81 -9.20 -3.26
CA ILE A 189 -4.27 -10.57 -3.48
C ILE A 189 -3.62 -11.62 -2.57
N GLY A 190 -2.62 -11.23 -1.79
CA GLY A 190 -1.95 -12.16 -0.85
C GLY A 190 -0.50 -11.82 -0.62
N SER A 191 0.22 -12.73 0.03
CA SER A 191 1.65 -12.63 0.34
C SER A 191 2.38 -13.89 -0.11
N GLN A 192 3.69 -13.76 -0.40
CA GLN A 192 4.55 -14.86 -0.85
C GLN A 192 4.02 -15.54 -2.12
N ILE A 193 3.55 -14.75 -3.08
CA ILE A 193 3.06 -15.23 -4.38
C ILE A 193 4.27 -15.38 -5.31
N THR A 194 4.59 -16.59 -5.68
CA THR A 194 5.69 -16.89 -6.62
C THR A 194 5.18 -17.20 -8.03
N ASP A 195 3.87 -17.48 -8.18
CA ASP A 195 3.24 -17.66 -9.48
C ASP A 195 2.78 -16.32 -10.07
N MET A 196 3.44 -15.92 -11.14
CA MET A 196 3.13 -14.65 -11.83
C MET A 196 1.78 -14.67 -12.55
N SER A 197 1.14 -15.83 -12.73
CA SER A 197 -0.21 -15.91 -13.32
C SER A 197 -1.25 -15.16 -12.48
N SER A 198 -1.12 -15.20 -11.16
CA SER A 198 -2.00 -14.46 -10.23
C SER A 198 -1.95 -12.95 -10.46
N PHE A 199 -0.76 -12.39 -10.69
CA PHE A 199 -0.62 -10.96 -11.01
C PHE A 199 -1.15 -10.62 -12.40
N ARG A 200 -0.98 -11.50 -13.40
CA ARG A 200 -1.58 -11.32 -14.74
C ARG A 200 -3.11 -11.30 -14.66
N ASN A 201 -3.69 -12.21 -13.90
CA ASN A 201 -5.14 -12.25 -13.68
C ASN A 201 -5.61 -10.98 -12.95
N LEU A 202 -4.84 -10.49 -11.98
CA LEU A 202 -5.15 -9.23 -11.31
C LEU A 202 -5.20 -8.05 -12.29
N VAL A 203 -4.25 -7.95 -13.22
CA VAL A 203 -4.24 -6.88 -14.24
C VAL A 203 -5.47 -6.97 -15.14
N ILE A 204 -5.85 -8.17 -15.58
CA ILE A 204 -7.08 -8.37 -16.38
C ILE A 204 -8.30 -7.90 -15.58
N ARG A 205 -8.37 -8.29 -14.29
CA ARG A 205 -9.48 -7.92 -13.43
C ARG A 205 -9.56 -6.40 -13.19
N PHE A 206 -8.42 -5.73 -13.10
CA PHE A 206 -8.38 -4.26 -13.00
C PHE A 206 -8.97 -3.58 -14.23
N ASN A 207 -8.74 -4.11 -15.44
CA ASN A 207 -9.37 -3.57 -16.64
C ASN A 207 -10.90 -3.69 -16.57
N GLU A 208 -11.43 -4.86 -16.16
CA GLU A 208 -12.88 -5.06 -15.99
C GLU A 208 -13.46 -4.12 -14.93
N ILE A 209 -12.76 -3.90 -13.82
CA ILE A 209 -13.17 -2.95 -12.78
C ILE A 209 -13.17 -1.51 -13.31
N GLN A 210 -12.18 -1.14 -14.12
CA GLN A 210 -12.14 0.19 -14.74
C GLN A 210 -13.33 0.40 -15.70
N GLU A 211 -13.69 -0.60 -16.51
CA GLU A 211 -14.88 -0.54 -17.36
C GLU A 211 -16.17 -0.34 -16.55
N GLU A 212 -16.27 -1.00 -15.39
CA GLU A 212 -17.41 -0.81 -14.48
C GLU A 212 -17.42 0.61 -13.88
N LEU A 213 -16.27 1.15 -13.47
CA LEU A 213 -16.15 2.53 -12.99
C LEU A 213 -16.57 3.53 -14.08
N GLU A 214 -16.09 3.35 -15.30
CA GLU A 214 -16.42 4.20 -16.44
C GLU A 214 -17.91 4.17 -16.77
N ALA A 215 -18.56 3.00 -16.66
CA ALA A 215 -20.02 2.88 -16.81
C ALA A 215 -20.78 3.69 -15.75
N HIS A 216 -20.20 3.94 -14.58
CA HIS A 216 -20.75 4.83 -13.54
C HIS A 216 -20.30 6.30 -13.70
N GLY A 217 -19.57 6.63 -14.77
CA GLY A 217 -19.06 7.98 -15.03
C GLY A 217 -17.83 8.35 -14.17
N VAL A 218 -17.08 7.36 -13.67
CA VAL A 218 -15.91 7.54 -12.82
C VAL A 218 -14.65 7.11 -13.57
N THR A 219 -13.65 7.97 -13.62
CA THR A 219 -12.31 7.67 -14.13
C THR A 219 -11.29 7.79 -13.00
N VAL A 220 -10.32 6.90 -12.95
CA VAL A 220 -9.24 6.91 -11.94
C VAL A 220 -7.88 7.09 -12.61
N GLU A 221 -7.00 7.80 -11.92
CA GLU A 221 -5.66 8.14 -12.40
C GLU A 221 -4.60 7.15 -11.89
N ASN A 222 -4.92 6.39 -10.80
CA ASN A 222 -3.96 5.55 -10.12
C ASN A 222 -4.48 4.11 -9.97
N LEU A 223 -3.64 3.14 -10.34
CA LEU A 223 -3.88 1.72 -10.13
C LEU A 223 -2.83 1.16 -9.17
N ASN A 224 -3.26 0.72 -8.00
CA ASN A 224 -2.38 0.14 -7.00
C ASN A 224 -2.62 -1.37 -6.91
N PHE A 225 -1.70 -2.15 -7.44
CA PHE A 225 -1.79 -3.62 -7.46
C PHE A 225 -1.39 -4.28 -6.13
N GLY A 226 -1.11 -3.47 -5.09
CA GLY A 226 -0.65 -3.97 -3.82
C GLY A 226 0.76 -4.52 -3.87
N GLY A 227 1.05 -5.42 -2.96
CA GLY A 227 2.32 -6.15 -2.89
C GLY A 227 2.09 -7.65 -3.00
N GLY A 228 2.88 -8.41 -2.24
CA GLY A 228 2.71 -9.86 -2.13
C GLY A 228 3.63 -10.67 -3.02
N LEU A 229 4.49 -10.04 -3.83
CA LEU A 229 5.50 -10.76 -4.59
C LEU A 229 6.38 -11.57 -3.63
N GLY A 230 6.44 -12.87 -3.87
CA GLY A 230 7.19 -13.82 -3.06
C GLY A 230 8.66 -13.85 -3.42
N ILE A 231 9.46 -14.35 -2.48
CA ILE A 231 10.88 -14.65 -2.67
C ILE A 231 11.12 -16.14 -2.46
N ASP A 232 12.14 -16.66 -3.12
CA ASP A 232 12.67 -18.00 -2.87
C ASP A 232 13.75 -17.89 -1.79
N TYR A 233 13.54 -18.59 -0.64
CA TYR A 233 14.40 -18.54 0.55
C TYR A 233 15.59 -19.48 0.44
#